data_5d0e4759bf31483ef4a49d8d55610120
#
_entry.id   5d0e4759bf31483ef4a49d8d55610120
#
_cell.length_a   1.000
_cell.length_b   1.000
_cell.length_c   1.000
_cell.angle_alpha   90.00
_cell.angle_beta   90.00
_cell.angle_gamma   90.00
#
_symmetry.space_group_name_H-M   'P 1'
#
loop_
_entity.id
_entity.type
_entity.pdbx_description
1 polymer ?
#
loop_
_entity_poly.entity_id
_entity_poly.type
_entity_poly.pdbx_seq_one_letter_code
_entity_poly.pdbx_strand_id
1 'polypeptide(L)'
;MQKPQLFPGSIRENISMWNPQISEESIIRAAEDACIHDVIMNREAGYDSEVTENGSNFSGGQKQRIEIARALAVDPSILLLDEVTSGLDKETAEKVIRNIQKRGCTCLITSYQKSIIDSCDEVITI
;
A
#
# COMPACT_ATOMS: atom_id res chain seq x y z
N MET A 1 13.47 9.77 -3.86
CA MET A 1 12.15 9.17 -3.57
C MET A 1 11.32 9.11 -4.84
N GLN A 2 10.85 7.94 -5.20
CA GLN A 2 9.99 7.79 -6.37
C GLN A 2 8.55 8.15 -6.01
N LYS A 3 7.89 8.87 -6.90
CA LYS A 3 6.48 9.16 -6.73
C LYS A 3 5.66 7.88 -6.96
N PRO A 4 4.64 7.61 -6.14
CA PRO A 4 3.73 6.51 -6.38
C PRO A 4 3.12 6.62 -7.78
N GLN A 5 3.11 5.51 -8.51
CA GLN A 5 2.65 5.50 -9.89
C GLN A 5 1.44 4.58 -10.04
N LEU A 6 0.34 5.17 -10.52
CA LEU A 6 -0.86 4.43 -10.89
C LEU A 6 -1.02 4.47 -12.40
N PHE A 7 -1.66 3.44 -12.93
CA PHE A 7 -1.84 3.28 -14.38
C PHE A 7 -3.31 3.38 -14.75
N PRO A 8 -3.63 3.77 -16.00
CA PRO A 8 -5.03 3.80 -16.45
C PRO A 8 -5.66 2.42 -16.32
N GLY A 9 -6.87 2.37 -15.77
CA GLY A 9 -7.60 1.14 -15.51
C GLY A 9 -8.35 1.25 -14.21
N SER A 10 -8.89 0.14 -13.73
CA SER A 10 -9.60 0.11 -12.44
C SER A 10 -8.62 0.09 -11.28
N ILE A 11 -9.14 0.41 -10.08
CA ILE A 11 -8.36 0.28 -8.85
C ILE A 11 -7.96 -1.19 -8.65
N ARG A 12 -8.88 -2.12 -8.90
CA ARG A 12 -8.60 -3.56 -8.82
C ARG A 12 -7.42 -3.95 -9.70
N GLU A 13 -7.42 -3.49 -10.94
CA GLU A 13 -6.33 -3.77 -11.88
C GLU A 13 -5.01 -3.17 -11.43
N ASN A 14 -5.05 -1.99 -10.85
CA ASN A 14 -3.84 -1.34 -10.31
C ASN A 14 -3.24 -2.10 -9.13
N ILE A 15 -4.06 -2.75 -8.32
CA ILE A 15 -3.58 -3.56 -7.19
C ILE A 15 -3.05 -4.90 -7.69
N SER A 16 -3.77 -5.58 -8.57
CA SER A 16 -3.37 -6.89 -9.10
C SER A 16 -2.32 -6.81 -10.20
N MET A 17 -2.11 -5.63 -10.77
CA MET A 17 -1.25 -5.41 -11.94
C MET A 17 -1.62 -6.33 -13.10
N TRP A 18 -2.93 -6.46 -13.30
CA TRP A 18 -3.51 -7.29 -14.38
C TRP A 18 -3.13 -8.78 -14.30
N ASN A 19 -2.69 -9.25 -13.12
CA ASN A 19 -2.36 -10.65 -12.91
C ASN A 19 -3.63 -11.43 -12.54
N PRO A 20 -4.16 -12.30 -13.42
CA PRO A 20 -5.41 -13.02 -13.15
C PRO A 20 -5.29 -14.09 -12.06
N GLN A 21 -4.06 -14.40 -11.61
CA GLN A 21 -3.83 -15.38 -10.56
C GLN A 21 -4.02 -14.80 -9.16
N ILE A 22 -4.05 -13.48 -9.03
CA ILE A 22 -4.31 -12.84 -7.74
C ILE A 22 -5.82 -12.85 -7.51
N SER A 23 -6.25 -13.48 -6.42
CA SER A 23 -7.67 -13.60 -6.09
C SER A 23 -8.27 -12.28 -5.62
N GLU A 24 -9.59 -12.15 -5.75
CA GLU A 24 -10.32 -11.00 -5.21
C GLU A 24 -10.09 -10.85 -3.70
N GLU A 25 -10.06 -11.95 -2.96
CA GLU A 25 -9.79 -11.94 -1.53
C GLU A 25 -8.42 -11.36 -1.22
N SER A 26 -7.41 -11.71 -2.00
CA SER A 26 -6.05 -11.19 -1.82
C SER A 26 -5.99 -9.69 -2.09
N ILE A 27 -6.72 -9.21 -3.09
CA ILE A 27 -6.81 -7.79 -3.41
C ILE A 27 -7.45 -7.02 -2.26
N ILE A 28 -8.59 -7.49 -1.76
CA ILE A 28 -9.32 -6.83 -0.67
C ILE A 28 -8.48 -6.83 0.61
N ARG A 29 -7.89 -7.96 0.96
CA ARG A 29 -7.04 -8.07 2.15
C ARG A 29 -5.84 -7.13 2.08
N ALA A 30 -5.21 -7.05 0.90
CA ALA A 30 -4.10 -6.13 0.69
C ALA A 30 -4.54 -4.68 0.88
N ALA A 31 -5.70 -4.32 0.35
CA ALA A 31 -6.24 -2.96 0.50
C ALA A 31 -6.59 -2.65 1.95
N GLU A 32 -7.13 -3.62 2.68
CA GLU A 32 -7.43 -3.46 4.11
C GLU A 32 -6.15 -3.23 4.91
N ASP A 33 -5.12 -4.04 4.66
CA ASP A 33 -3.83 -3.91 5.35
C ASP A 33 -3.12 -2.59 5.01
N ALA A 34 -3.31 -2.09 3.79
CA ALA A 34 -2.78 -0.80 3.38
C ALA A 34 -3.65 0.39 3.83
N CYS A 35 -4.74 0.14 4.54
CA CYS A 35 -5.67 1.17 5.03
C CYS A 35 -6.31 1.99 3.91
N ILE A 36 -6.58 1.38 2.76
CA ILE A 36 -7.19 2.06 1.61
C ILE A 36 -8.57 1.49 1.25
N HIS A 37 -8.94 0.36 1.85
CA HIS A 37 -10.20 -0.32 1.52
C HIS A 37 -11.42 0.60 1.66
N ASP A 38 -11.53 1.33 2.78
CA ASP A 38 -12.69 2.20 3.01
C ASP A 38 -12.74 3.35 2.01
N VAL A 39 -11.59 3.89 1.63
CA VAL A 39 -11.51 4.94 0.61
C VAL A 39 -12.02 4.40 -0.73
N ILE A 40 -11.63 3.18 -1.08
CA ILE A 40 -12.07 2.53 -2.32
C ILE A 40 -13.58 2.29 -2.30
N MET A 41 -14.11 1.78 -1.19
CA MET A 41 -15.54 1.47 -1.07
C MET A 41 -16.42 2.71 -1.06
N ASN A 42 -15.87 3.87 -0.69
CA ASN A 42 -16.60 5.13 -0.73
C ASN A 42 -16.69 5.72 -2.13
N ARG A 43 -15.99 5.16 -3.11
CA ARG A 43 -16.12 5.58 -4.50
C ARG A 43 -17.34 4.88 -5.12
N GLU A 44 -17.97 5.56 -6.08
CA GLU A 44 -19.22 5.09 -6.70
C GLU A 44 -19.14 3.66 -7.21
N ALA A 45 -18.05 3.31 -7.90
CA ALA A 45 -17.88 1.97 -8.46
C ALA A 45 -16.96 1.07 -7.62
N GLY A 46 -16.58 1.50 -6.39
CA GLY A 46 -15.71 0.71 -5.52
C GLY A 46 -14.40 0.33 -6.21
N TYR A 47 -14.06 -0.95 -6.20
CA TYR A 47 -12.83 -1.46 -6.83
C TYR A 47 -12.82 -1.35 -8.35
N ASP A 48 -13.98 -1.16 -8.97
CA ASP A 48 -14.10 -0.96 -10.41
C ASP A 48 -13.95 0.51 -10.83
N SER A 49 -13.76 1.40 -9.86
CA SER A 49 -13.56 2.81 -10.13
C SER A 49 -12.33 3.02 -10.98
N GLU A 50 -12.44 3.91 -11.96
CA GLU A 50 -11.36 4.22 -12.88
C GLU A 50 -10.27 5.07 -12.21
N VAL A 51 -9.02 4.73 -12.51
CA VAL A 51 -7.87 5.55 -12.19
C VAL A 51 -7.62 6.46 -13.39
N THR A 52 -7.69 7.77 -13.18
CA THR A 52 -7.44 8.73 -14.25
C THR A 52 -5.94 8.80 -14.54
N GLU A 53 -5.59 9.47 -15.63
CA GLU A 53 -4.20 9.61 -16.05
C GLU A 53 -3.32 10.06 -14.88
N ASN A 54 -2.24 9.31 -14.62
CA ASN A 54 -1.30 9.55 -13.52
C ASN A 54 -1.94 9.51 -12.12
N GLY A 55 -3.17 8.96 -12.00
CA GLY A 55 -3.84 8.87 -10.71
C GLY A 55 -4.24 10.23 -10.15
N SER A 56 -4.53 11.21 -11.02
CA SER A 56 -4.84 12.60 -10.60
C SER A 56 -6.10 12.71 -9.73
N ASN A 57 -6.97 11.70 -9.75
CA ASN A 57 -8.16 11.64 -8.91
C ASN A 57 -7.91 11.04 -7.52
N PHE A 58 -6.63 10.85 -7.15
CA PHE A 58 -6.23 10.35 -5.83
C PHE A 58 -5.23 11.31 -5.19
N SER A 59 -5.27 11.41 -3.86
CA SER A 59 -4.24 12.16 -3.12
C SER A 59 -2.91 11.38 -3.13
N GLY A 60 -1.82 12.06 -2.77
CA GLY A 60 -0.51 11.41 -2.68
C GLY A 60 -0.51 10.23 -1.70
N GLY A 61 -1.11 10.41 -0.52
CA GLY A 61 -1.22 9.34 0.48
C GLY A 61 -2.08 8.19 0.00
N GLN A 62 -3.15 8.46 -0.75
CA GLN A 62 -4.00 7.42 -1.33
C GLN A 62 -3.24 6.62 -2.38
N LYS A 63 -2.49 7.29 -3.25
CA LYS A 63 -1.63 6.62 -4.25
C LYS A 63 -0.61 5.71 -3.57
N GLN A 64 0.04 6.20 -2.52
CA GLN A 64 1.03 5.41 -1.78
C GLN A 64 0.39 4.15 -1.19
N ARG A 65 -0.80 4.26 -0.61
CA ARG A 65 -1.49 3.11 -0.03
C ARG A 65 -1.92 2.10 -1.09
N ILE A 66 -2.33 2.55 -2.28
CA ILE A 66 -2.63 1.65 -3.39
C ILE A 66 -1.35 0.92 -3.82
N GLU A 67 -0.22 1.61 -3.86
CA GLU A 67 1.07 0.99 -4.19
C GLU A 67 1.48 -0.03 -3.15
N ILE A 68 1.25 0.24 -1.87
CA ILE A 68 1.48 -0.72 -0.79
C ILE A 68 0.57 -1.95 -0.98
N ALA A 69 -0.71 -1.73 -1.27
CA ALA A 69 -1.65 -2.82 -1.53
C ALA A 69 -1.19 -3.70 -2.69
N ARG A 70 -0.67 -3.08 -3.74
CA ARG A 70 -0.09 -3.79 -4.89
C ARG A 70 1.02 -4.74 -4.45
N ALA A 71 1.93 -4.27 -3.60
CA ALA A 71 3.02 -5.08 -3.09
C ALA A 71 2.53 -6.23 -2.20
N LEU A 72 1.48 -6.00 -1.41
CA LEU A 72 0.92 -7.00 -0.50
C LEU A 72 0.04 -8.03 -1.20
N ALA A 73 -0.58 -7.68 -2.34
CA ALA A 73 -1.52 -8.55 -3.03
C ALA A 73 -0.88 -9.85 -3.55
N VAL A 74 0.41 -9.84 -3.82
CA VAL A 74 1.15 -11.03 -4.24
C VAL A 74 1.56 -11.93 -3.06
N ASP A 75 1.21 -11.54 -1.84
CA ASP A 75 1.51 -12.26 -0.61
C ASP A 75 3.00 -12.63 -0.50
N PRO A 76 3.88 -11.62 -0.49
CA PRO A 76 5.33 -11.87 -0.53
C PRO A 76 5.85 -12.42 0.78
N SER A 77 6.92 -13.21 0.71
CA SER A 77 7.67 -13.64 1.90
C SER A 77 8.69 -12.59 2.34
N ILE A 78 9.16 -11.78 1.40
CA ILE A 78 10.08 -10.66 1.66
C ILE A 78 9.48 -9.41 1.02
N LEU A 79 9.39 -8.33 1.78
CA LEU A 79 8.81 -7.07 1.35
C LEU A 79 9.83 -5.94 1.55
N LEU A 80 10.07 -5.18 0.49
CA LEU A 80 10.94 -4.00 0.53
C LEU A 80 10.10 -2.75 0.41
N LEU A 81 10.15 -1.89 1.42
CA LEU A 81 9.39 -0.64 1.44
C LEU A 81 10.36 0.53 1.61
N ASP A 82 10.49 1.35 0.56
CA ASP A 82 11.39 2.51 0.55
C ASP A 82 10.56 3.78 0.75
N GLU A 83 10.56 4.28 1.99
CA GLU A 83 9.86 5.50 2.39
C GLU A 83 8.40 5.57 1.95
N VAL A 84 7.72 4.42 1.88
CA VAL A 84 6.34 4.34 1.38
C VAL A 84 5.32 5.02 2.28
N THR A 85 5.71 5.37 3.51
CA THR A 85 4.82 6.05 4.46
C THR A 85 5.07 7.55 4.52
N SER A 86 5.99 8.09 3.72
CA SER A 86 6.36 9.51 3.79
C SER A 86 5.22 10.48 3.49
N GLY A 87 4.23 10.05 2.69
CA GLY A 87 3.04 10.85 2.36
C GLY A 87 1.86 10.61 3.27
N LEU A 88 2.00 9.78 4.30
CA LEU A 88 0.93 9.42 5.22
C LEU A 88 1.09 10.17 6.54
N ASP A 89 -0.05 10.46 7.19
CA ASP A 89 0.00 10.95 8.55
C ASP A 89 0.52 9.84 9.48
N LYS A 90 1.00 10.27 10.65
CA LYS A 90 1.64 9.36 11.60
C LYS A 90 0.77 8.18 11.99
N GLU A 91 -0.49 8.43 12.29
CA GLU A 91 -1.43 7.40 12.72
C GLU A 91 -1.66 6.35 11.62
N THR A 92 -1.88 6.80 10.39
CA THR A 92 -2.08 5.90 9.25
C THR A 92 -0.82 5.10 8.97
N ALA A 93 0.35 5.75 8.98
CA ALA A 93 1.63 5.08 8.76
C ALA A 93 1.87 3.96 9.77
N GLU A 94 1.64 4.23 11.06
CA GLU A 94 1.80 3.23 12.12
C GLU A 94 0.85 2.06 11.94
N LYS A 95 -0.40 2.33 11.54
CA LYS A 95 -1.41 1.30 11.33
C LYS A 95 -1.03 0.40 10.16
N VAL A 96 -0.57 0.97 9.05
CA VAL A 96 -0.12 0.21 7.89
C VAL A 96 1.04 -0.71 8.27
N ILE A 97 2.05 -0.17 8.94
CA ILE A 97 3.21 -0.97 9.35
C ILE A 97 2.80 -2.10 10.28
N ARG A 98 1.92 -1.83 11.23
CA ARG A 98 1.41 -2.85 12.16
C ARG A 98 0.69 -3.97 11.40
N ASN A 99 -0.12 -3.62 10.42
CA ASN A 99 -0.83 -4.60 9.60
C ASN A 99 0.14 -5.47 8.79
N ILE A 100 1.21 -4.87 8.26
CA ILE A 100 2.23 -5.60 7.52
C ILE A 100 2.97 -6.57 8.45
N GLN A 101 3.30 -6.14 9.66
CA GLN A 101 3.99 -6.99 10.65
C GLN A 101 3.15 -8.22 10.99
N LYS A 102 1.84 -8.07 11.08
CA LYS A 102 0.92 -9.18 11.38
C LYS A 102 0.88 -10.25 10.29
N ARG A 103 1.32 -9.92 9.07
CA ARG A 103 1.37 -10.90 7.99
C ARG A 103 2.47 -11.94 8.14
N GLY A 104 3.46 -11.66 8.99
CA GLY A 104 4.57 -12.57 9.23
C GLY A 104 5.61 -12.63 8.14
N CYS A 105 5.57 -11.72 7.16
CA CYS A 105 6.60 -11.64 6.14
C CYS A 105 7.82 -10.85 6.66
N THR A 106 8.98 -11.13 6.09
CA THR A 106 10.17 -10.32 6.36
C THR A 106 10.04 -8.99 5.66
N CYS A 107 10.14 -7.90 6.41
CA CYS A 107 9.93 -6.57 5.87
C CYS A 107 11.16 -5.69 6.13
N LEU A 108 11.71 -5.14 5.05
CA LEU A 108 12.78 -4.16 5.11
C LEU A 108 12.18 -2.79 4.78
N ILE A 109 12.25 -1.88 5.74
CA ILE A 109 11.65 -0.55 5.60
C ILE A 109 12.76 0.49 5.71
N THR A 110 12.83 1.40 4.73
CA THR A 110 13.64 2.60 4.88
C THR A 110 12.72 3.73 5.33
N SER A 111 13.09 4.42 6.39
CA SER A 111 12.27 5.49 6.93
C SER A 111 13.10 6.47 7.75
N TYR A 112 12.73 7.74 7.66
CA TYR A 112 13.24 8.78 8.54
C TYR A 112 12.26 9.11 9.67
N GLN A 113 11.07 8.49 9.67
CA GLN A 113 10.07 8.72 10.70
C GLN A 113 10.41 7.91 11.95
N LYS A 114 10.62 8.62 13.06
CA LYS A 114 11.01 7.99 14.32
C LYS A 114 10.00 6.95 14.79
N SER A 115 8.70 7.22 14.64
CA SER A 115 7.66 6.29 15.05
C SER A 115 7.72 4.97 14.30
N ILE A 116 8.12 4.99 13.03
CA ILE A 116 8.28 3.79 12.22
C ILE A 116 9.54 3.05 12.67
N ILE A 117 10.62 3.76 12.88
CA ILE A 117 11.89 3.18 13.37
C ILE A 117 11.66 2.49 14.72
N ASP A 118 10.94 3.14 15.63
CA ASP A 118 10.66 2.59 16.97
C ASP A 118 9.77 1.34 16.93
N SER A 119 8.96 1.18 15.88
CA SER A 119 8.08 0.01 15.73
C SER A 119 8.77 -1.21 15.12
N CYS A 120 10.00 -1.07 14.65
CA CYS A 120 10.75 -2.16 14.02
C CYS A 120 11.41 -3.07 15.04
N ASP A 121 11.52 -4.36 14.71
CA ASP A 121 12.20 -5.35 15.57
C ASP A 121 13.70 -5.12 15.59
N GLU A 122 14.25 -4.64 14.49
CA GLU A 122 15.69 -4.40 14.33
C GLU A 122 15.92 -3.16 13.49
N VAL A 123 16.83 -2.31 13.92
CA VAL A 123 17.16 -1.06 13.21
C VAL A 123 18.62 -1.07 12.80
N ILE A 124 18.86 -0.80 11.52
CA ILE A 124 20.20 -0.64 10.97
C ILE A 124 20.33 0.81 10.52
N THR A 125 21.31 1.52 11.08
CA THR A 125 21.59 2.91 10.71
C THR A 125 22.77 2.95 9.77
N ILE A 126 22.58 3.63 8.67
CA ILE A 126 23.62 3.78 7.64
C ILE A 126 24.19 5.20 7.65
#